data_f00e4dbe16eed9b95a33a2bc3b252774
#
_entry.id   f00e4dbe16eed9b95a33a2bc3b252774
#
_cell.length_a   1.000
_cell.length_b   1.000
_cell.length_c   1.000
_cell.angle_alpha   90.00
_cell.angle_beta   90.00
_cell.angle_gamma   90.00
#
_symmetry.space_group_name_H-M   'P 1'
#
loop_
_entity.id
_entity.type
_entity.pdbx_description
1 polymer ?
#
loop_
_entity_poly.entity_id
_entity_poly.type
_entity_poly.pdbx_seq_one_letter_code
_entity_poly.pdbx_strand_id
1 'polypeptide(L)' 'GDVLANISEDMAAEEKARATYESLINETKDEDILGVLLFLRQREIVHFNRFKELYDYYKKKGY' A
#
# COMPACT_ATOMS: atom_id res chain seq x y z
N GLY A 1 19.54 13.64 0.54
CA GLY A 1 19.03 12.79 0.35
C GLY A 1 17.81 12.24 -0.32
N ASP A 2 17.87 10.96 -0.53
CA ASP A 2 16.83 10.27 -1.29
C ASP A 2 15.78 9.59 -0.41
N VAL A 3 15.72 9.97 0.88
CA VAL A 3 14.79 9.35 1.82
C VAL A 3 13.35 9.53 1.36
N LEU A 4 12.97 10.76 0.98
CA LEU A 4 11.61 11.03 0.51
C LEU A 4 11.30 10.32 -0.80
N ALA A 5 12.28 10.29 -1.72
CA ALA A 5 12.11 9.60 -2.99
C ALA A 5 11.91 8.08 -2.78
N ASN A 6 12.68 7.48 -1.89
CA ASN A 6 12.58 6.06 -1.59
C ASN A 6 11.23 5.72 -0.95
N ILE A 7 10.79 6.53 0.00
CA ILE A 7 9.48 6.32 0.64
C ILE A 7 8.36 6.52 -0.37
N SER A 8 8.47 7.50 -1.24
CA SER A 8 7.49 7.76 -2.29
C SER A 8 7.37 6.58 -3.26
N GLU A 9 8.49 5.96 -3.63
CA GLU A 9 8.49 4.76 -4.45
C GLU A 9 7.82 3.58 -3.75
N ASP A 10 8.08 3.40 -2.45
CA ASP A 10 7.45 2.36 -1.67
C ASP A 10 5.93 2.57 -1.58
N MET A 11 5.49 3.82 -1.40
CA MET A 11 4.06 4.15 -1.40
C MET A 11 3.41 3.85 -2.74
N ALA A 12 4.08 4.19 -3.83
CA ALA A 12 3.56 3.91 -5.18
C ALA A 12 3.45 2.41 -5.42
N ALA A 13 4.41 1.62 -4.95
CA ALA A 13 4.38 0.16 -5.06
C ALA A 13 3.20 -0.42 -4.26
N GLU A 14 2.94 0.11 -3.06
CA GLU A 14 1.82 -0.33 -2.24
C GLU A 14 0.47 0.00 -2.88
N GLU A 15 0.33 1.18 -3.50
CA GLU A 15 -0.88 1.55 -4.23
C GLU A 15 -1.11 0.64 -5.43
N LYS A 16 -0.06 0.29 -6.14
CA LYS A 16 -0.14 -0.61 -7.28
C LYS A 16 -0.57 -2.01 -6.85
N ALA A 17 -0.04 -2.50 -5.73
CA ALA A 17 -0.45 -3.78 -5.17
C ALA A 17 -1.93 -3.75 -4.77
N ARG A 18 -2.38 -2.67 -4.15
CA ARG A 18 -3.79 -2.52 -3.76
C ARG A 18 -4.71 -2.56 -4.97
N ALA A 19 -4.35 -1.86 -6.05
CA ALA A 19 -5.14 -1.87 -7.28
C ALA A 19 -5.26 -3.28 -7.85
N THR A 20 -4.18 -4.05 -7.80
CA THR A 20 -4.17 -5.45 -8.24
C THR A 20 -5.10 -6.29 -7.38
N TYR A 21 -5.05 -6.15 -6.05
CA TYR A 21 -5.95 -6.88 -5.17
C TYR A 21 -7.40 -6.53 -5.41
N GLU A 22 -7.72 -5.24 -5.59
CA GLU A 22 -9.08 -4.80 -5.86
C GLU A 22 -9.63 -5.36 -7.16
N SER A 23 -8.80 -5.42 -8.20
CA SER A 23 -9.18 -6.04 -9.47
C SER A 23 -9.51 -7.52 -9.29
N LEU A 24 -8.66 -8.24 -8.56
CA LEU A 24 -8.89 -9.67 -8.30
C LEU A 24 -10.13 -9.90 -7.41
N ILE A 25 -10.35 -9.03 -6.42
CA ILE A 25 -11.54 -9.10 -5.57
C ILE A 25 -12.81 -8.98 -6.40
N ASN A 26 -12.81 -8.07 -7.37
CA ASN A 26 -13.97 -7.88 -8.23
C ASN A 26 -14.22 -9.04 -9.18
N GLU A 27 -13.17 -9.78 -9.53
CA GLU A 27 -13.27 -10.87 -10.51
C GLU A 27 -13.49 -12.24 -9.88
N THR A 28 -13.03 -12.47 -8.65
CA THR A 28 -13.10 -13.80 -8.04
C THR A 28 -14.51 -14.17 -7.61
N LYS A 29 -14.85 -15.44 -7.81
CA LYS A 29 -16.11 -16.04 -7.32
C LYS A 29 -15.84 -17.05 -6.23
N ASP A 30 -14.58 -17.26 -5.86
CA ASP A 30 -14.18 -18.20 -4.82
C ASP A 30 -14.11 -17.46 -3.49
N GLU A 31 -14.96 -17.85 -2.53
CA GLU A 31 -15.04 -17.17 -1.23
C GLU A 31 -13.76 -17.28 -0.42
N ASP A 32 -13.04 -18.40 -0.53
CA ASP A 32 -11.78 -18.57 0.21
C ASP A 32 -10.71 -17.64 -0.34
N ILE A 33 -10.62 -17.52 -1.67
CA ILE A 33 -9.70 -16.62 -2.32
C ILE A 33 -10.08 -15.17 -2.00
N LEU A 34 -11.37 -14.86 -2.01
CA LEU A 34 -11.85 -13.52 -1.65
C LEU A 34 -11.40 -13.14 -0.25
N GLY A 35 -11.52 -14.04 0.71
CA GLY A 35 -11.09 -13.78 2.08
C GLY A 35 -9.60 -13.45 2.18
N VAL A 36 -8.77 -14.20 1.46
CA VAL A 36 -7.32 -13.94 1.41
C VAL A 36 -7.03 -12.58 0.79
N LEU A 37 -7.69 -12.25 -0.32
CA LEU A 37 -7.48 -10.97 -1.00
C LEU A 37 -7.89 -9.78 -0.13
N LEU A 38 -9.00 -9.89 0.58
CA LEU A 38 -9.45 -8.85 1.49
C LEU A 38 -8.45 -8.63 2.63
N PHE A 39 -7.89 -9.71 3.15
CA PHE A 39 -6.85 -9.63 4.17
C PHE A 39 -5.59 -8.93 3.63
N LEU A 40 -5.15 -9.32 2.44
CA LEU A 40 -3.96 -8.72 1.82
C LEU A 40 -4.17 -7.24 1.51
N ARG A 41 -5.36 -6.88 1.04
CA ARG A 41 -5.70 -5.47 0.78
C ARG A 41 -5.66 -4.64 2.07
N GLN A 42 -6.23 -5.16 3.14
CA GLN A 42 -6.22 -4.46 4.43
C GLN A 42 -4.80 -4.27 4.95
N ARG A 43 -3.98 -5.28 4.82
CA ARG A 43 -2.58 -5.24 5.23
C ARG A 43 -1.80 -4.21 4.42
N GLU A 44 -2.06 -4.13 3.12
CA GLU A 44 -1.44 -3.16 2.23
C GLU A 44 -1.84 -1.72 2.60
N ILE A 45 -3.11 -1.48 2.94
CA ILE A 45 -3.60 -0.18 3.37
C ILE A 45 -2.87 0.29 4.65
N VAL A 46 -2.67 -0.61 5.59
CA VAL A 46 -1.93 -0.31 6.83
C VAL A 46 -0.48 0.07 6.51
N HIS A 47 0.18 -0.68 5.61
CA HIS A 47 1.55 -0.38 5.19
C HIS A 47 1.63 0.98 4.51
N PHE A 48 0.71 1.28 3.61
CA PHE A 48 0.69 2.57 2.92
C PHE A 48 0.58 3.72 3.92
N ASN A 49 -0.31 3.60 4.91
CA ASN A 49 -0.50 4.64 5.90
C ASN A 49 0.76 4.86 6.75
N ARG A 50 1.50 3.79 7.07
CA ARG A 50 2.77 3.89 7.78
C ARG A 50 3.83 4.61 6.96
N PHE A 51 3.92 4.29 5.66
CA PHE A 51 4.85 5.00 4.77
C PHE A 51 4.48 6.47 4.64
N LYS A 52 3.18 6.78 4.57
CA LYS A 52 2.71 8.15 4.49
C LYS A 52 3.09 8.94 5.74
N GLU A 53 2.90 8.36 6.92
CA GLU A 53 3.32 8.99 8.17
C GLU A 53 4.81 9.24 8.21
N LEU A 54 5.59 8.26 7.77
CA LEU A 54 7.04 8.37 7.71
C LEU A 54 7.48 9.45 6.71
N TYR A 55 6.83 9.50 5.55
CA TYR A 55 7.09 10.53 4.54
C TYR A 55 6.84 11.92 5.11
N ASP A 56 5.70 12.12 5.75
CA ASP A 56 5.33 13.40 6.34
C ASP A 56 6.30 13.81 7.44
N TYR A 57 6.73 12.85 8.24
CA TYR A 57 7.72 13.08 9.30
C TYR A 57 9.04 13.58 8.73
N TYR A 58 9.58 12.91 7.73
CA TYR A 58 10.87 13.32 7.14
C TYR A 58 10.77 14.62 6.36
N LYS A 59 9.66 14.82 5.66
CA LYS A 59 9.43 16.07 4.94
C LYS A 59 9.40 17.26 5.89
N LYS A 60 8.76 17.10 7.04
CA LYS A 60 8.70 18.12 8.07
C LYS A 60 10.09 18.43 8.66
N LYS A 61 10.97 17.44 8.67
CA LYS A 61 12.34 17.59 9.12
C LYS A 61 13.27 18.23 8.08
N GLY A 62 12.82 18.46 6.87
CA GLY A 62 13.59 19.09 5.82
C GLY A 62 14.37 18.12 4.92
N TYR A 63 13.98 16.87 4.89
CA TYR A 63 14.64 15.90 4.01
C TYR A 63 14.14 16.02 2.56
#